data_cccc8f7a09c27250c31f25bbe2f04cf4
#
_entry.id   cccc8f7a09c27250c31f25bbe2f04cf4
#
_cell.length_a   1.000
_cell.length_b   1.000
_cell.length_c   1.000
_cell.angle_alpha   90.00
_cell.angle_beta   90.00
_cell.angle_gamma   90.00
#
_symmetry.space_group_name_H-M   'P 1'
#
loop_
_entity.id
_entity.type
_entity.pdbx_description
1 polymer ?
#
loop_
_entity_poly.entity_id
_entity_poly.type
_entity_poly.pdbx_seq_one_letter_code
_entity_poly.pdbx_strand_id
1 'polypeptide(L)'
;MRSVELQQIVERYARAIEHVDATIATSGVNTRTGVIYQLGFKALNEEPAVDAIDDAWEHLHPGERQVHRMKVRYPGLPATAKVDHVITTDGLSQTEDEWSIEVKRLQFVGDNGKRNDYATTKTLSPYLKDRGMLHDAARLREYGFTRRIAVVGYSFDYDASSVAQALSVHTSVEARAVIREIKSIIDNSGPLRIRPLMEFADAILGLRGFTKGPRAQADFEAWRHPAGGRGVVFGWEIRRPQLEPDYDPRHPF
;
A
#
# COMPACT_ATOMS: atom_id res chain seq x y z
N MET A 1 26.61 -6.00 -7.88
CA MET A 1 25.38 -5.18 -7.99
C MET A 1 24.73 -5.09 -6.62
N ARG A 2 24.16 -3.94 -6.23
CA ARG A 2 23.55 -3.78 -4.91
C ARG A 2 22.08 -4.22 -5.01
N SER A 3 21.67 -5.17 -4.19
CA SER A 3 20.27 -5.52 -3.96
C SER A 3 19.47 -4.26 -3.59
N VAL A 4 18.26 -4.12 -4.15
CA VAL A 4 17.35 -3.03 -3.75
C VAL A 4 16.82 -3.37 -2.36
N GLU A 5 17.05 -2.49 -1.41
CA GLU A 5 16.58 -2.69 -0.04
C GLU A 5 15.11 -2.26 0.12
N LEU A 6 14.40 -2.88 1.09
CA LEU A 6 12.98 -2.58 1.34
C LEU A 6 12.76 -1.08 1.64
N GLN A 7 13.72 -0.42 2.29
CA GLN A 7 13.65 1.02 2.56
C GLN A 7 13.61 1.84 1.26
N GLN A 8 14.43 1.50 0.27
CA GLN A 8 14.41 2.15 -1.05
C GLN A 8 13.09 1.90 -1.78
N ILE A 9 12.52 0.70 -1.64
CA ILE A 9 11.22 0.37 -2.23
C ILE A 9 10.12 1.26 -1.65
N VAL A 10 10.01 1.38 -0.33
CA VAL A 10 8.96 2.22 0.29
C VAL A 10 9.16 3.71 -0.03
N GLU A 11 10.40 4.19 -0.14
CA GLU A 11 10.69 5.56 -0.59
C GLU A 11 10.24 5.81 -2.03
N ARG A 12 10.40 4.84 -2.92
CA ARG A 12 9.93 4.93 -4.31
C ARG A 12 8.41 4.90 -4.40
N TYR A 13 7.75 4.08 -3.60
CA TYR A 13 6.29 4.12 -3.47
C TYR A 13 5.80 5.49 -3.01
N ALA A 14 6.43 6.08 -2.00
CA ALA A 14 6.06 7.40 -1.49
C ALA A 14 6.16 8.48 -2.59
N ARG A 15 7.28 8.52 -3.32
CA ARG A 15 7.48 9.44 -4.45
C ARG A 15 6.52 9.20 -5.61
N ALA A 16 6.23 7.94 -5.92
CA ALA A 16 5.25 7.59 -6.95
C ALA A 16 3.84 8.07 -6.57
N ILE A 17 3.44 7.92 -5.31
CA ILE A 17 2.17 8.44 -4.80
C ILE A 17 2.09 9.95 -4.96
N GLU A 18 3.14 10.69 -4.59
CA GLU A 18 3.20 12.15 -4.75
C GLU A 18 3.10 12.55 -6.23
N HIS A 19 3.79 11.84 -7.11
CA HIS A 19 3.74 12.07 -8.56
C HIS A 19 2.34 11.80 -9.12
N VAL A 20 1.72 10.67 -8.76
CA VAL A 20 0.34 10.34 -9.18
C VAL A 20 -0.63 11.41 -8.69
N ASP A 21 -0.52 11.83 -7.44
CA ASP A 21 -1.40 12.88 -6.89
C ASP A 21 -1.29 14.16 -7.70
N ALA A 22 -0.09 14.57 -8.05
CA ALA A 22 0.16 15.79 -8.81
C ALA A 22 -0.31 15.72 -10.28
N THR A 23 -0.24 14.55 -10.91
CA THR A 23 -0.37 14.41 -12.37
C THR A 23 -1.65 13.78 -12.84
N ILE A 24 -2.38 13.01 -12.00
CA ILE A 24 -3.59 12.31 -12.41
C ILE A 24 -4.61 13.29 -12.99
N ALA A 25 -4.96 13.10 -14.27
CA ALA A 25 -5.79 14.02 -15.03
C ALA A 25 -7.28 13.66 -15.02
N THR A 26 -7.62 12.41 -14.67
CA THR A 26 -8.99 11.91 -14.73
C THR A 26 -9.59 11.73 -13.35
N SER A 27 -10.75 12.33 -13.14
CA SER A 27 -11.62 11.97 -12.04
C SER A 27 -12.41 10.73 -12.43
N GLY A 28 -12.35 9.67 -11.62
CA GLY A 28 -13.29 8.58 -11.76
C GLY A 28 -14.72 9.02 -11.47
N VAL A 29 -15.68 8.22 -11.88
CA VAL A 29 -17.10 8.42 -11.56
C VAL A 29 -17.56 7.28 -10.68
N ASN A 30 -18.24 7.59 -9.59
CA ASN A 30 -18.91 6.58 -8.79
C ASN A 30 -20.03 5.95 -9.63
N THR A 31 -19.86 4.70 -10.04
CA THR A 31 -20.80 4.02 -10.95
C THR A 31 -22.20 3.85 -10.36
N ARG A 32 -22.34 3.89 -9.03
CA ARG A 32 -23.65 3.76 -8.35
C ARG A 32 -24.39 5.09 -8.22
N THR A 33 -23.65 6.20 -8.02
CA THR A 33 -24.25 7.50 -7.72
C THR A 33 -24.09 8.52 -8.84
N GLY A 34 -23.27 8.25 -9.86
CA GLY A 34 -22.93 9.19 -10.92
C GLY A 34 -22.06 10.37 -10.45
N VAL A 35 -21.64 10.41 -9.19
CA VAL A 35 -20.82 11.49 -8.65
C VAL A 35 -19.40 11.39 -9.22
N ILE A 36 -18.90 12.49 -9.74
CA ILE A 36 -17.51 12.62 -10.21
C ILE A 36 -16.60 12.72 -8.97
N TYR A 37 -15.60 11.84 -8.89
CA TYR A 37 -14.62 11.90 -7.82
C TYR A 37 -13.75 13.16 -7.96
N GLN A 38 -13.35 13.70 -6.83
CA GLN A 38 -12.32 14.75 -6.80
C GLN A 38 -10.99 14.17 -7.33
N LEU A 39 -10.18 15.04 -7.92
CA LEU A 39 -8.86 14.65 -8.42
C LEU A 39 -7.92 14.26 -7.28
N GLY A 40 -6.88 13.51 -7.60
CA GLY A 40 -5.82 13.14 -6.68
C GLY A 40 -5.75 11.64 -6.38
N PHE A 41 -4.64 11.22 -5.85
CA PHE A 41 -4.33 9.81 -5.56
C PHE A 41 -5.36 9.15 -4.62
N LYS A 42 -5.85 9.92 -3.64
CA LYS A 42 -6.82 9.43 -2.65
C LYS A 42 -8.12 8.89 -3.25
N ALA A 43 -8.54 9.39 -4.42
CA ALA A 43 -9.76 8.94 -5.10
C ALA A 43 -9.63 7.53 -5.71
N LEU A 44 -8.41 7.04 -5.93
CA LEU A 44 -8.17 5.74 -6.54
C LEU A 44 -8.48 4.59 -5.58
N ASN A 45 -9.14 3.56 -6.08
CA ASN A 45 -9.25 2.28 -5.38
C ASN A 45 -7.89 1.56 -5.38
N GLU A 46 -7.76 0.47 -4.59
CA GLU A 46 -6.49 -0.23 -4.39
C GLU A 46 -5.85 -0.67 -5.72
N GLU A 47 -6.58 -1.36 -6.58
CA GLU A 47 -6.03 -1.84 -7.85
C GLU A 47 -5.64 -0.70 -8.82
N PRO A 48 -6.49 0.30 -9.13
CA PRO A 48 -6.08 1.46 -9.90
C PRO A 48 -4.95 2.29 -9.26
N ALA A 49 -4.85 2.31 -7.94
CA ALA A 49 -3.76 2.99 -7.26
C ALA A 49 -2.42 2.29 -7.48
N VAL A 50 -2.40 0.95 -7.42
CA VAL A 50 -1.22 0.14 -7.72
C VAL A 50 -0.78 0.32 -9.17
N ASP A 51 -1.73 0.32 -10.13
CA ASP A 51 -1.45 0.57 -11.54
C ASP A 51 -0.83 1.95 -11.76
N ALA A 52 -1.41 2.99 -11.14
CA ALA A 52 -0.90 4.35 -11.25
C ALA A 52 0.48 4.53 -10.59
N ILE A 53 0.75 3.85 -9.48
CA ILE A 53 2.08 3.82 -8.84
C ILE A 53 3.10 3.20 -9.79
N ASP A 54 2.76 2.12 -10.48
CA ASP A 54 3.66 1.47 -11.43
C ASP A 54 4.02 2.38 -12.60
N ASP A 55 3.01 3.02 -13.21
CA ASP A 55 3.21 3.99 -14.28
C ASP A 55 4.09 5.18 -13.82
N ALA A 56 3.84 5.67 -12.61
CA ALA A 56 4.62 6.75 -12.02
C ALA A 56 6.07 6.33 -11.74
N TRP A 57 6.28 5.11 -11.25
CA TRP A 57 7.61 4.56 -11.01
C TRP A 57 8.43 4.50 -12.30
N GLU A 58 7.81 3.99 -13.38
CA GLU A 58 8.45 3.98 -14.70
C GLU A 58 8.83 5.38 -15.16
N HIS A 59 7.95 6.36 -14.97
CA HIS A 59 8.21 7.76 -15.34
C HIS A 59 9.35 8.37 -14.51
N LEU A 60 9.38 8.14 -13.20
CA LEU A 60 10.39 8.68 -12.29
C LEU A 60 11.74 7.97 -12.40
N HIS A 61 11.72 6.69 -12.77
CA HIS A 61 12.88 5.83 -12.84
C HIS A 61 12.90 5.02 -14.15
N PRO A 62 13.03 5.69 -15.32
CA PRO A 62 12.87 5.03 -16.62
C PRO A 62 13.87 3.91 -16.89
N GLY A 63 15.02 3.92 -16.19
CA GLY A 63 16.01 2.84 -16.24
C GLY A 63 15.62 1.60 -15.43
N GLU A 64 14.56 1.65 -14.65
CA GLU A 64 14.12 0.58 -13.75
C GLU A 64 12.88 -0.17 -14.23
N ARG A 65 12.25 0.25 -15.33
CA ARG A 65 11.09 -0.47 -15.90
C ARG A 65 11.39 -1.94 -16.18
N GLN A 66 12.63 -2.24 -16.54
CA GLN A 66 13.10 -3.60 -16.79
C GLN A 66 13.26 -4.42 -15.51
N VAL A 67 13.20 -3.78 -14.36
CA VAL A 67 13.44 -4.39 -13.06
C VAL A 67 12.18 -4.60 -12.22
N HIS A 68 11.00 -4.12 -12.67
CA HIS A 68 9.74 -4.42 -11.99
C HIS A 68 8.65 -4.88 -12.95
N ARG A 69 7.75 -5.71 -12.43
CA ARG A 69 6.62 -6.28 -13.18
C ARG A 69 5.40 -6.32 -12.27
N MET A 70 4.24 -5.97 -12.80
CA MET A 70 2.97 -6.04 -12.08
C MET A 70 2.21 -7.32 -12.33
N LYS A 71 1.38 -7.68 -11.35
CA LYS A 71 0.31 -8.70 -11.49
C LYS A 71 0.80 -10.05 -12.02
N VAL A 72 1.99 -10.47 -11.58
CA VAL A 72 2.54 -11.79 -11.91
C VAL A 72 1.75 -12.86 -11.14
N ARG A 73 1.41 -13.96 -11.81
CA ARG A 73 0.67 -15.07 -11.20
C ARG A 73 1.51 -15.79 -10.15
N TYR A 74 0.86 -16.15 -9.05
CA TYR A 74 1.45 -17.08 -8.10
C TYR A 74 1.56 -18.48 -8.69
N PRO A 75 2.72 -19.13 -8.60
CA PRO A 75 2.86 -20.54 -8.97
C PRO A 75 1.91 -21.42 -8.14
N GLY A 76 1.25 -22.36 -8.77
CA GLY A 76 0.37 -23.32 -8.07
C GLY A 76 -0.98 -22.79 -7.60
N LEU A 77 -1.27 -21.49 -7.77
CA LEU A 77 -2.57 -20.91 -7.44
C LEU A 77 -3.42 -20.64 -8.69
N PRO A 78 -4.76 -20.44 -8.54
CA PRO A 78 -5.64 -20.07 -9.64
C PRO A 78 -5.14 -18.82 -10.39
N ALA A 79 -5.47 -18.72 -11.67
CA ALA A 79 -5.01 -17.62 -12.53
C ALA A 79 -5.40 -16.21 -12.06
N THR A 80 -6.38 -16.10 -11.18
CA THR A 80 -6.82 -14.85 -10.54
C THR A 80 -5.94 -14.42 -9.38
N ALA A 81 -5.13 -15.34 -8.82
CA ALA A 81 -4.21 -15.03 -7.73
C ALA A 81 -2.90 -14.48 -8.32
N LYS A 82 -2.67 -13.20 -8.09
CA LYS A 82 -1.52 -12.46 -8.62
C LYS A 82 -0.81 -11.72 -7.50
N VAL A 83 0.50 -11.57 -7.66
CA VAL A 83 1.33 -10.64 -6.87
C VAL A 83 1.14 -9.24 -7.43
N ASP A 84 1.03 -8.24 -6.57
CA ASP A 84 0.83 -6.85 -7.02
C ASP A 84 2.07 -6.33 -7.75
N HIS A 85 3.27 -6.48 -7.16
CA HIS A 85 4.52 -6.11 -7.80
C HIS A 85 5.59 -7.20 -7.69
N VAL A 86 6.39 -7.33 -8.75
CA VAL A 86 7.65 -8.11 -8.74
C VAL A 86 8.77 -7.17 -9.19
N ILE A 87 9.80 -7.03 -8.37
CA ILE A 87 10.95 -6.15 -8.63
C ILE A 87 12.19 -7.01 -8.84
N THR A 88 12.93 -6.75 -9.93
CA THR A 88 14.22 -7.37 -10.24
C THR A 88 15.32 -6.33 -10.16
N THR A 89 16.55 -6.72 -9.83
CA THR A 89 17.67 -5.78 -9.67
C THR A 89 18.51 -5.60 -10.92
N ASP A 90 18.40 -6.46 -11.91
CA ASP A 90 19.22 -6.40 -13.13
C ASP A 90 18.49 -6.75 -14.43
N GLY A 91 17.23 -7.09 -14.37
CA GLY A 91 16.42 -7.46 -15.54
C GLY A 91 16.84 -8.73 -16.28
N LEU A 92 17.92 -9.38 -15.86
CA LEU A 92 18.53 -10.49 -16.59
C LEU A 92 18.20 -11.86 -16.02
N SER A 93 17.86 -11.98 -14.76
CA SER A 93 17.52 -13.23 -14.11
C SER A 93 16.21 -13.14 -13.34
N GLN A 94 15.31 -14.10 -13.57
CA GLN A 94 14.05 -14.19 -12.81
C GLN A 94 14.24 -14.80 -11.42
N THR A 95 15.45 -15.18 -11.05
CA THR A 95 15.71 -16.03 -9.88
C THR A 95 16.56 -15.39 -8.80
N GLU A 96 17.33 -14.36 -9.10
CA GLU A 96 18.21 -13.73 -8.11
C GLU A 96 17.79 -12.29 -7.84
N ASP A 97 17.69 -11.92 -6.57
CA ASP A 97 17.38 -10.58 -6.05
C ASP A 97 16.01 -9.98 -6.42
N GLU A 98 15.04 -10.80 -6.84
CA GLU A 98 13.68 -10.36 -7.07
C GLU A 98 12.89 -10.22 -5.76
N TRP A 99 12.04 -9.19 -5.70
CA TRP A 99 11.02 -9.03 -4.68
C TRP A 99 9.64 -9.39 -5.21
N SER A 100 8.86 -10.15 -4.43
CA SER A 100 7.41 -10.24 -4.58
C SER A 100 6.76 -9.39 -3.49
N ILE A 101 5.88 -8.49 -3.89
CA ILE A 101 5.29 -7.49 -3.00
C ILE A 101 3.77 -7.52 -3.15
N GLU A 102 3.08 -7.67 -2.01
CA GLU A 102 1.66 -7.40 -1.90
C GLU A 102 1.44 -5.99 -1.34
N VAL A 103 0.52 -5.26 -1.94
CA VAL A 103 0.22 -3.87 -1.57
C VAL A 103 -1.10 -3.79 -0.83
N LYS A 104 -1.15 -3.02 0.24
CA LYS A 104 -2.37 -2.78 1.02
C LYS A 104 -2.64 -1.30 1.25
N ARG A 105 -3.86 -0.91 0.98
CA ARG A 105 -4.36 0.42 1.33
C ARG A 105 -5.07 0.37 2.68
N LEU A 106 -4.54 1.11 3.67
CA LEU A 106 -5.24 1.34 4.92
C LEU A 106 -5.98 2.68 4.85
N GLN A 107 -7.27 2.66 5.11
CA GLN A 107 -8.10 3.81 4.86
C GLN A 107 -8.99 4.13 6.07
N PHE A 108 -8.59 5.12 6.86
CA PHE A 108 -9.42 5.64 7.98
C PHE A 108 -10.67 6.36 7.49
N VAL A 109 -10.52 7.07 6.38
CA VAL A 109 -11.54 7.96 5.84
C VAL A 109 -11.70 7.66 4.35
N GLY A 110 -12.94 7.54 3.89
CA GLY A 110 -13.25 7.41 2.47
C GLY A 110 -12.93 8.69 1.67
N ASP A 111 -13.07 8.62 0.37
CA ASP A 111 -12.95 9.75 -0.56
C ASP A 111 -13.98 10.85 -0.28
N ASN A 112 -15.11 10.51 0.30
CA ASN A 112 -16.20 11.41 0.72
C ASN A 112 -16.02 12.03 2.11
N GLY A 113 -14.86 11.81 2.76
CA GLY A 113 -14.57 12.31 4.10
C GLY A 113 -15.18 11.52 5.26
N LYS A 114 -15.97 10.47 4.99
CA LYS A 114 -16.61 9.64 6.03
C LYS A 114 -15.69 8.53 6.54
N ARG A 115 -15.89 8.12 7.78
CA ARG A 115 -15.16 6.98 8.36
C ARG A 115 -15.24 5.72 7.51
N ASN A 116 -14.15 4.99 7.49
CA ASN A 116 -14.03 3.69 6.82
C ASN A 116 -13.42 2.63 7.78
N ASP A 117 -13.99 2.54 8.97
CA ASP A 117 -13.47 1.66 10.03
C ASP A 117 -13.45 0.17 9.62
N TYR A 118 -14.43 -0.25 8.81
CA TYR A 118 -14.50 -1.62 8.32
C TYR A 118 -13.29 -1.99 7.46
N ALA A 119 -12.88 -1.13 6.53
CA ALA A 119 -11.75 -1.41 5.65
C ALA A 119 -10.45 -1.53 6.45
N THR A 120 -10.22 -0.62 7.42
CA THR A 120 -9.04 -0.66 8.29
C THR A 120 -9.01 -1.93 9.14
N THR A 121 -10.12 -2.26 9.80
CA THR A 121 -10.24 -3.45 10.66
C THR A 121 -10.01 -4.73 9.86
N LYS A 122 -10.60 -4.84 8.67
CA LYS A 122 -10.43 -6.00 7.79
C LYS A 122 -8.98 -6.15 7.33
N THR A 123 -8.34 -5.06 6.93
CA THR A 123 -6.95 -5.09 6.44
C THR A 123 -5.96 -5.51 7.52
N LEU A 124 -6.19 -5.11 8.77
CA LEU A 124 -5.35 -5.43 9.92
C LEU A 124 -5.81 -6.66 10.70
N SER A 125 -6.80 -7.38 10.21
CA SER A 125 -7.32 -8.56 10.91
C SER A 125 -6.22 -9.57 11.22
N PRO A 126 -6.15 -10.08 12.46
CA PRO A 126 -5.24 -11.14 12.85
C PRO A 126 -5.65 -12.53 12.32
N TYR A 127 -6.77 -12.62 11.61
CA TYR A 127 -7.30 -13.88 11.07
C TYR A 127 -6.96 -14.04 9.59
N LEU A 128 -6.32 -15.16 9.24
CA LEU A 128 -5.95 -15.47 7.86
C LEU A 128 -7.15 -15.48 6.90
N LYS A 129 -8.34 -15.89 7.39
CA LYS A 129 -9.57 -15.94 6.59
C LYS A 129 -10.06 -14.59 6.08
N ASP A 130 -9.67 -13.49 6.72
CA ASP A 130 -10.19 -12.15 6.44
C ASP A 130 -9.52 -11.48 5.23
N ARG A 131 -8.54 -12.16 4.62
CA ARG A 131 -7.80 -11.67 3.43
C ARG A 131 -7.16 -10.29 3.63
N GLY A 132 -6.70 -10.00 4.86
CA GLY A 132 -5.93 -8.82 5.22
C GLY A 132 -4.42 -9.01 5.03
N MET A 133 -3.63 -8.12 5.64
CA MET A 133 -2.16 -8.14 5.56
C MET A 133 -1.55 -9.47 6.01
N LEU A 134 -2.08 -10.09 7.07
CA LEU A 134 -1.58 -11.37 7.58
C LEU A 134 -1.82 -12.50 6.57
N HIS A 135 -2.99 -12.49 5.90
CA HIS A 135 -3.30 -13.45 4.83
C HIS A 135 -2.30 -13.31 3.68
N ASP A 136 -2.01 -12.08 3.26
CA ASP A 136 -1.08 -11.86 2.15
C ASP A 136 0.36 -12.20 2.53
N ALA A 137 0.78 -11.91 3.76
CA ALA A 137 2.06 -12.36 4.29
C ALA A 137 2.18 -13.89 4.28
N ALA A 138 1.11 -14.61 4.66
CA ALA A 138 1.08 -16.07 4.61
C ALA A 138 1.14 -16.58 3.15
N ARG A 139 0.36 -15.97 2.25
CA ARG A 139 0.35 -16.32 0.83
C ARG A 139 1.70 -16.10 0.17
N LEU A 140 2.34 -14.95 0.43
CA LEU A 140 3.70 -14.67 -0.04
C LEU A 140 4.71 -15.68 0.48
N ARG A 141 4.62 -16.04 1.77
CA ARG A 141 5.53 -17.00 2.39
C ARG A 141 5.40 -18.39 1.78
N GLU A 142 4.18 -18.81 1.47
CA GLU A 142 3.89 -20.15 0.95
C GLU A 142 4.11 -20.25 -0.58
N TYR A 143 3.66 -19.25 -1.33
CA TYR A 143 3.63 -19.29 -2.80
C TYR A 143 4.53 -18.26 -3.47
N GLY A 144 5.19 -17.40 -2.72
CA GLY A 144 6.11 -16.42 -3.29
C GLY A 144 7.29 -17.13 -4.01
N PHE A 145 7.57 -16.72 -5.23
CA PHE A 145 8.54 -17.38 -6.13
C PHE A 145 9.87 -16.61 -6.24
N THR A 146 10.00 -15.50 -5.53
CA THR A 146 11.20 -14.66 -5.54
C THR A 146 12.04 -14.86 -4.29
N ARG A 147 13.28 -14.40 -4.28
CA ARG A 147 14.20 -14.55 -3.15
C ARG A 147 13.74 -13.79 -1.91
N ARG A 148 13.21 -12.60 -2.07
CA ARG A 148 12.70 -11.73 -1.01
C ARG A 148 11.21 -11.46 -1.22
N ILE A 149 10.48 -11.35 -0.15
CA ILE A 149 9.03 -11.11 -0.17
C ILE A 149 8.67 -10.05 0.86
N ALA A 150 7.73 -9.17 0.50
CA ALA A 150 7.31 -8.09 1.38
C ALA A 150 5.80 -7.80 1.27
N VAL A 151 5.23 -7.33 2.37
CA VAL A 151 3.95 -6.63 2.34
C VAL A 151 4.25 -5.14 2.50
N VAL A 152 3.75 -4.34 1.58
CA VAL A 152 3.83 -2.88 1.58
C VAL A 152 2.43 -2.32 1.77
N GLY A 153 2.30 -1.30 2.60
CA GLY A 153 1.03 -0.61 2.78
C GLY A 153 1.20 0.90 2.75
N TYR A 154 0.08 1.60 2.55
CA TYR A 154 0.06 3.05 2.66
C TYR A 154 -1.23 3.55 3.32
N SER A 155 -1.13 4.69 3.97
CA SER A 155 -2.27 5.34 4.62
C SER A 155 -2.06 6.84 4.70
N PHE A 156 -3.15 7.55 4.88
CA PHE A 156 -3.16 8.98 5.20
C PHE A 156 -3.40 9.19 6.69
N ASP A 157 -2.73 10.17 7.26
CA ASP A 157 -2.93 10.63 8.63
C ASP A 157 -3.83 11.87 8.66
N TYR A 158 -4.69 11.94 9.68
CA TYR A 158 -5.61 13.06 9.85
C TYR A 158 -5.53 13.64 11.26
N ASP A 159 -5.19 14.92 11.35
CA ASP A 159 -5.16 15.70 12.57
C ASP A 159 -5.56 17.16 12.30
N ALA A 160 -5.55 17.99 13.33
CA ALA A 160 -5.93 19.39 13.20
C ALA A 160 -5.05 20.16 12.18
N SER A 161 -3.76 19.80 12.08
CA SER A 161 -2.84 20.46 11.13
C SER A 161 -3.14 20.04 9.70
N SER A 162 -3.45 18.78 9.45
CA SER A 162 -3.83 18.30 8.11
C SER A 162 -5.16 18.90 7.65
N VAL A 163 -6.14 19.07 8.56
CA VAL A 163 -7.40 19.77 8.26
C VAL A 163 -7.15 21.24 7.91
N ALA A 164 -6.32 21.93 8.68
CA ALA A 164 -5.99 23.34 8.41
C ALA A 164 -5.30 23.50 7.04
N GLN A 165 -4.36 22.61 6.71
CA GLN A 165 -3.68 22.60 5.42
C GLN A 165 -4.66 22.30 4.28
N ALA A 166 -5.53 21.29 4.42
CA ALA A 166 -6.54 20.99 3.41
C ALA A 166 -7.48 22.18 3.16
N LEU A 167 -7.90 22.89 4.20
CA LEU A 167 -8.73 24.11 4.08
C LEU A 167 -8.00 25.27 3.39
N SER A 168 -6.67 25.34 3.46
CA SER A 168 -5.88 26.37 2.76
C SER A 168 -5.74 26.08 1.27
N VAL A 169 -5.73 24.80 0.89
CA VAL A 169 -5.58 24.36 -0.51
C VAL A 169 -6.92 24.33 -1.24
N HIS A 170 -7.99 23.90 -0.56
CA HIS A 170 -9.30 23.67 -1.17
C HIS A 170 -10.30 24.77 -0.86
N THR A 171 -10.81 25.41 -1.92
CA THR A 171 -11.74 26.55 -1.78
C THR A 171 -13.18 26.21 -2.19
N SER A 172 -13.41 25.13 -2.98
CA SER A 172 -14.75 24.77 -3.45
C SER A 172 -15.67 24.31 -2.30
N VAL A 173 -16.97 24.51 -2.48
CA VAL A 173 -17.98 24.11 -1.49
C VAL A 173 -17.97 22.61 -1.25
N GLU A 174 -17.83 21.82 -2.31
CA GLU A 174 -17.80 20.36 -2.30
C GLU A 174 -16.56 19.84 -1.54
N ALA A 175 -15.39 20.36 -1.86
CA ALA A 175 -14.15 20.01 -1.18
C ALA A 175 -14.21 20.36 0.31
N ARG A 176 -14.70 21.55 0.64
CA ARG A 176 -14.87 21.96 2.04
C ARG A 176 -15.91 21.13 2.79
N ALA A 177 -16.91 20.57 2.11
CA ALA A 177 -17.85 19.62 2.73
C ALA A 177 -17.12 18.33 3.16
N VAL A 178 -16.28 17.77 2.29
CA VAL A 178 -15.44 16.60 2.62
C VAL A 178 -14.53 16.87 3.80
N ILE A 179 -13.85 18.04 3.80
CA ILE A 179 -12.92 18.41 4.89
C ILE A 179 -13.66 18.60 6.22
N ARG A 180 -14.89 19.15 6.20
CA ARG A 180 -15.74 19.30 7.40
C ARG A 180 -16.14 17.95 8.01
N GLU A 181 -16.42 16.94 7.18
CA GLU A 181 -16.67 15.57 7.67
C GLU A 181 -15.44 15.03 8.40
N ILE A 182 -14.24 15.17 7.80
CA ILE A 182 -12.98 14.75 8.43
C ILE A 182 -12.75 15.51 9.75
N LYS A 183 -12.95 16.84 9.74
CA LYS A 183 -12.83 17.66 10.95
C LYS A 183 -13.76 17.17 12.05
N SER A 184 -15.02 16.87 11.73
CA SER A 184 -15.99 16.34 12.69
C SER A 184 -15.54 15.02 13.30
N ILE A 185 -14.92 14.13 12.51
CA ILE A 185 -14.36 12.88 13.02
C ILE A 185 -13.24 13.14 14.02
N ILE A 186 -12.31 14.03 13.68
CA ILE A 186 -11.17 14.37 14.52
C ILE A 186 -11.62 15.04 15.82
N ASP A 187 -12.55 15.98 15.75
CA ASP A 187 -13.08 16.68 16.92
C ASP A 187 -13.76 15.71 17.92
N ASN A 188 -14.43 14.66 17.41
CA ASN A 188 -15.17 13.70 18.23
C ASN A 188 -14.34 12.50 18.70
N SER A 189 -13.26 12.16 18.01
CA SER A 189 -12.55 10.88 18.24
C SER A 189 -11.03 11.04 18.38
N GLY A 190 -10.53 12.26 18.24
CA GLY A 190 -9.10 12.54 18.19
C GLY A 190 -8.48 12.26 16.81
N PRO A 191 -7.16 12.48 16.69
CA PRO A 191 -6.45 12.31 15.43
C PRO A 191 -6.43 10.85 14.99
N LEU A 192 -6.55 10.64 13.67
CA LEU A 192 -6.43 9.32 13.05
C LEU A 192 -5.01 9.17 12.51
N ARG A 193 -4.18 8.39 13.17
CA ARG A 193 -2.79 8.18 12.82
C ARG A 193 -2.50 6.71 12.57
N ILE A 194 -1.74 6.44 11.51
CA ILE A 194 -1.41 5.07 11.12
C ILE A 194 -0.40 4.42 12.08
N ARG A 195 0.44 5.20 12.74
CA ARG A 195 1.53 4.66 13.57
C ARG A 195 1.08 3.63 14.61
N PRO A 196 0.02 3.85 15.44
CA PRO A 196 -0.44 2.84 16.38
C PRO A 196 -0.89 1.54 15.70
N LEU A 197 -1.46 1.63 14.51
CA LEU A 197 -1.88 0.45 13.74
C LEU A 197 -0.68 -0.29 13.15
N MET A 198 0.38 0.40 12.78
CA MET A 198 1.63 -0.23 12.36
C MET A 198 2.30 -0.98 13.51
N GLU A 199 2.26 -0.45 14.73
CA GLU A 199 2.76 -1.13 15.94
C GLU A 199 1.96 -2.41 16.24
N PHE A 200 0.63 -2.36 16.04
CA PHE A 200 -0.22 -3.55 16.14
C PHE A 200 0.12 -4.59 15.06
N ALA A 201 0.34 -4.16 13.82
CA ALA A 201 0.76 -5.05 12.73
C ALA A 201 2.14 -5.66 12.98
N ASP A 202 3.12 -4.88 13.49
CA ASP A 202 4.42 -5.36 13.93
C ASP A 202 4.27 -6.50 14.95
N ALA A 203 3.43 -6.29 15.97
CA ALA A 203 3.20 -7.29 17.01
C ALA A 203 2.60 -8.59 16.44
N ILE A 204 1.58 -8.49 15.59
CA ILE A 204 0.92 -9.66 14.99
C ILE A 204 1.86 -10.42 14.05
N LEU A 205 2.53 -9.72 13.14
CA LEU A 205 3.47 -10.32 12.21
C LEU A 205 4.67 -10.94 12.96
N GLY A 206 5.17 -10.25 14.00
CA GLY A 206 6.25 -10.75 14.85
C GLY A 206 5.86 -12.00 15.63
N LEU A 207 4.69 -11.99 16.31
CA LEU A 207 4.17 -13.15 17.06
C LEU A 207 3.95 -14.39 16.19
N ARG A 208 3.64 -14.19 14.91
CA ARG A 208 3.48 -15.26 13.92
C ARG A 208 4.78 -15.66 13.24
N GLY A 209 5.91 -15.03 13.59
CA GLY A 209 7.21 -15.30 12.96
C GLY A 209 7.29 -14.93 11.49
N PHE A 210 6.49 -13.95 11.04
CA PHE A 210 6.47 -13.54 9.64
C PHE A 210 7.53 -12.49 9.29
N THR A 211 7.95 -11.64 10.23
CA THR A 211 8.86 -10.54 9.93
C THR A 211 10.33 -10.91 9.99
N LYS A 212 11.11 -10.33 9.08
CA LYS A 212 12.58 -10.50 8.96
C LYS A 212 13.30 -9.17 9.24
N GLY A 213 13.05 -8.54 10.32
CA GLY A 213 13.73 -7.27 10.64
C GLY A 213 12.75 -6.13 10.90
N PRO A 214 13.29 -4.91 11.03
CA PRO A 214 12.48 -3.73 11.30
C PRO A 214 11.61 -3.37 10.10
N ARG A 215 10.48 -2.74 10.37
CA ARG A 215 9.63 -2.13 9.35
C ARG A 215 10.38 -0.99 8.64
N ALA A 216 10.30 -0.96 7.32
CA ALA A 216 10.68 0.19 6.51
C ALA A 216 9.52 1.20 6.45
N GLN A 217 9.80 2.49 6.35
CA GLN A 217 8.77 3.52 6.18
C GLN A 217 9.30 4.76 5.46
N ALA A 218 8.39 5.45 4.74
CA ALA A 218 8.64 6.73 4.10
C ALA A 218 7.36 7.58 4.12
N ASP A 219 7.51 8.87 4.40
CA ASP A 219 6.40 9.82 4.37
C ASP A 219 6.13 10.28 2.95
N PHE A 220 4.88 10.70 2.67
CA PHE A 220 4.48 11.35 1.42
C PHE A 220 3.45 12.43 1.66
N GLU A 221 3.30 13.34 0.68
CA GLU A 221 2.27 14.37 0.67
C GLU A 221 1.43 14.30 -0.62
N ALA A 222 0.10 14.22 -0.47
CA ALA A 222 -0.85 14.10 -1.57
C ALA A 222 -2.10 14.93 -1.28
N TRP A 223 -2.05 16.24 -1.58
CA TRP A 223 -3.04 17.25 -1.18
C TRP A 223 -4.08 17.57 -2.24
N ARG A 224 -4.01 16.98 -3.42
CA ARG A 224 -4.90 17.32 -4.53
C ARG A 224 -6.34 16.87 -4.31
N HIS A 225 -6.53 15.83 -3.52
CA HIS A 225 -7.85 15.37 -3.10
C HIS A 225 -8.20 15.96 -1.72
N PRO A 226 -9.46 16.47 -1.49
CA PRO A 226 -9.84 17.07 -0.20
C PRO A 226 -9.71 16.12 1.01
N ALA A 227 -9.82 14.81 0.81
CA ALA A 227 -9.54 13.81 1.82
C ALA A 227 -8.12 13.21 1.70
N GLY A 228 -7.24 13.82 0.91
CA GLY A 228 -5.82 13.53 0.86
C GLY A 228 -5.06 14.23 1.99
N GLY A 229 -3.74 14.26 1.88
CA GLY A 229 -2.91 14.93 2.87
C GLY A 229 -1.55 14.29 3.06
N ARG A 230 -1.02 14.37 4.27
CA ARG A 230 0.16 13.64 4.68
C ARG A 230 -0.17 12.16 4.85
N GLY A 231 0.76 11.31 4.46
CA GLY A 231 0.61 9.88 4.61
C GLY A 231 1.95 9.19 4.81
N VAL A 232 1.88 7.89 5.03
CA VAL A 232 3.05 7.04 5.25
C VAL A 232 2.92 5.80 4.37
N VAL A 233 3.97 5.47 3.64
CA VAL A 233 4.21 4.15 3.08
C VAL A 233 5.03 3.36 4.08
N PHE A 234 4.68 2.12 4.31
CA PHE A 234 5.35 1.24 5.23
C PHE A 234 5.46 -0.17 4.64
N GLY A 235 6.46 -0.94 5.07
CA GLY A 235 6.67 -2.28 4.54
C GLY A 235 7.37 -3.20 5.52
N TRP A 236 7.05 -4.50 5.42
CA TRP A 236 7.69 -5.57 6.16
C TRP A 236 8.26 -6.60 5.20
N GLU A 237 9.55 -6.89 5.36
CA GLU A 237 10.10 -8.09 4.74
C GLU A 237 9.58 -9.31 5.47
N ILE A 238 9.00 -10.25 4.74
CA ILE A 238 8.40 -11.46 5.27
C ILE A 238 9.46 -12.55 5.30
N ARG A 239 9.60 -13.19 6.47
CA ARG A 239 10.50 -14.32 6.66
C ARG A 239 9.99 -15.52 5.88
N ARG A 240 10.85 -16.11 5.07
CA ARG A 240 10.66 -17.46 4.58
C ARG A 240 11.09 -18.46 5.64
N PRO A 241 10.44 -19.64 5.72
CA PRO A 241 11.04 -20.77 6.41
C PRO A 241 12.45 -20.97 5.83
N GLN A 242 13.44 -21.16 6.67
CA GLN A 242 14.71 -21.67 6.17
C GLN A 242 14.37 -22.99 5.49
N LEU A 243 14.68 -23.11 4.22
CA LEU A 243 14.62 -24.38 3.53
C LEU A 243 15.65 -25.26 4.25
N GLU A 244 15.18 -26.19 5.05
CA GLU A 244 16.04 -27.31 5.43
C GLU A 244 16.48 -27.97 4.13
N PRO A 245 17.70 -28.53 4.05
CA PRO A 245 18.25 -29.10 2.80
C PRO A 245 17.33 -30.12 2.11
N ASP A 246 16.36 -30.68 2.83
CA ASP A 246 15.41 -31.69 2.35
C ASP A 246 13.97 -31.16 2.15
N TYR A 247 13.74 -29.85 2.22
CA TYR A 247 12.41 -29.31 1.96
C TYR A 247 12.07 -29.36 0.48
N ASP A 248 11.20 -30.28 0.09
CA ASP A 248 10.57 -30.28 -1.23
C ASP A 248 9.30 -29.43 -1.20
N PRO A 249 9.27 -28.25 -1.87
CA PRO A 249 8.09 -27.38 -1.89
C PRO A 249 6.86 -28.02 -2.55
N ARG A 250 7.02 -29.18 -3.20
CA ARG A 250 5.93 -29.94 -3.82
C ARG A 250 5.20 -30.85 -2.83
N HIS A 251 5.75 -31.02 -1.64
CA HIS A 251 5.15 -31.78 -0.54
C HIS A 251 5.12 -30.95 0.74
N PRO A 252 4.28 -29.89 0.79
CA PRO A 252 3.96 -29.24 2.08
C PRO A 252 3.16 -30.25 2.89
N PHE A 253 3.52 -30.45 4.17
CA PHE A 253 2.88 -31.33 5.16
C PHE A 253 1.38 -31.41 5.08
#